data_c0831cdb1973fffe0c12f9db0cfde6fa
#
_entry.id   c0831cdb1973fffe0c12f9db0cfde6fa
#
_cell.length_a   1.000
_cell.length_b   1.000
_cell.length_c   1.000
_cell.angle_alpha   90.00
_cell.angle_beta   90.00
_cell.angle_gamma   90.00
#
_symmetry.space_group_name_H-M   'P 1'
#
loop_
_entity.id
_entity.type
_entity.pdbx_description
1 polymer ?
#
loop_
_entity_poly.entity_id
_entity_poly.type
_entity_poly.pdbx_seq_one_letter_code
_entity_poly.pdbx_strand_id
1 'polypeptide(L)'
;MIQEFLEIGTIVGTHGIHGELRVNPACDSPEFFAGFDVLYYDAQGRNPVRVLGARTNKNVALLRLEGVDSMEAAQALKAKTLFFRRADARLEEGRYFIAELLGCEVFDAEEPGLRYGVISDVSQTGANDVWHIRIDGGGEVLIPVIDDVVKAVDVATGRVAVAMLEGLME
;
A
#
# COMPACT_ATOMS: atom_id res chain seq x y z
N MET A 1 -1.93 5.92 -12.83
CA MET A 1 -0.91 6.99 -12.73
C MET A 1 -0.16 6.86 -11.42
N ILE A 2 1.16 6.87 -11.47
CA ILE A 2 1.99 6.79 -10.28
C ILE A 2 1.99 8.14 -9.55
N GLN A 3 1.72 8.13 -8.26
CA GLN A 3 1.81 9.30 -7.40
C GLN A 3 3.17 9.34 -6.73
N GLU A 4 3.77 10.51 -6.63
CA GLU A 4 5.06 10.68 -5.95
C GLU A 4 4.94 10.47 -4.44
N PHE A 5 3.82 10.88 -3.85
CA PHE A 5 3.52 10.72 -2.44
C PHE A 5 2.26 9.90 -2.26
N LEU A 6 2.32 8.91 -1.38
CA LEU A 6 1.21 8.01 -1.10
C LEU A 6 0.85 8.08 0.38
N GLU A 7 -0.43 7.89 0.69
CA GLU A 7 -0.90 7.84 2.06
C GLU A 7 -0.32 6.61 2.77
N ILE A 8 0.29 6.81 3.94
CA ILE A 8 0.83 5.71 4.73
C ILE A 8 -0.07 5.37 5.91
N GLY A 9 -0.78 6.35 6.45
CA GLY A 9 -1.70 6.12 7.55
C GLY A 9 -2.29 7.41 8.11
N THR A 10 -3.19 7.24 9.06
CA THR A 10 -3.87 8.36 9.74
C THR A 10 -3.57 8.30 11.23
N ILE A 11 -3.20 9.43 11.81
CA ILE A 11 -2.95 9.55 13.25
C ILE A 11 -4.31 9.50 13.96
N VAL A 12 -4.49 8.48 14.81
CA VAL A 12 -5.77 8.25 15.49
C VAL A 12 -5.74 8.59 16.97
N GLY A 13 -4.56 8.85 17.52
CA GLY A 13 -4.43 9.19 18.93
C GLY A 13 -3.00 9.16 19.41
N THR A 14 -2.84 9.13 20.72
CA THR A 14 -1.55 9.09 21.39
C THR A 14 -1.35 7.74 22.08
N HIS A 15 -0.09 7.40 22.34
CA HIS A 15 0.27 6.25 23.13
C HIS A 15 1.26 6.70 24.22
N GLY A 16 0.80 6.67 25.46
CA GLY A 16 1.60 7.18 26.59
C GLY A 16 1.63 8.71 26.64
N ILE A 17 2.58 9.25 27.39
CA ILE A 17 2.67 10.67 27.68
C ILE A 17 3.85 11.37 27.01
N HIS A 18 4.69 10.63 26.27
CA HIS A 18 5.93 11.14 25.69
C HIS A 18 5.80 11.59 24.23
N GLY A 19 4.57 11.63 23.69
CA GLY A 19 4.35 12.08 22.32
C GLY A 19 4.38 10.98 21.28
N GLU A 20 4.36 9.72 21.69
CA GLU A 20 4.27 8.61 20.75
C GLU A 20 2.86 8.61 20.11
N LEU A 21 2.81 8.53 18.78
CA LEU A 21 1.57 8.61 18.02
C LEU A 21 1.08 7.22 17.65
N ARG A 22 -0.23 7.03 17.80
CA ARG A 22 -0.90 5.82 17.32
C ARG A 22 -1.40 6.11 15.91
N VAL A 23 -0.94 5.33 14.94
CA VAL A 23 -1.27 5.53 13.53
C VAL A 23 -1.97 4.30 12.98
N ASN A 24 -3.14 4.52 12.38
CA ASN A 24 -3.89 3.47 11.70
C ASN A 24 -3.34 3.34 10.29
N PRO A 25 -2.73 2.18 9.91
CA PRO A 25 -2.08 2.07 8.61
C PRO A 25 -3.05 2.11 7.44
N ALA A 26 -2.68 2.84 6.40
CA ALA A 26 -3.33 2.78 5.09
C ALA A 26 -2.46 1.99 4.10
N CYS A 27 -1.30 1.53 4.55
CA CYS A 27 -0.38 0.71 3.78
C CYS A 27 -0.61 -0.77 4.07
N ASP A 28 0.16 -1.63 3.40
CA ASP A 28 -0.03 -3.08 3.44
C ASP A 28 0.13 -3.68 4.84
N SER A 29 0.99 -3.10 5.67
CA SER A 29 1.21 -3.58 7.03
C SER A 29 1.79 -2.48 7.93
N PRO A 30 1.61 -2.56 9.26
CA PRO A 30 2.21 -1.60 10.19
C PRO A 30 3.74 -1.59 10.14
N GLU A 31 4.36 -2.71 9.81
CA GLU A 31 5.82 -2.84 9.75
C GLU A 31 6.43 -1.97 8.65
N PHE A 32 5.64 -1.58 7.68
CA PHE A 32 6.09 -0.73 6.58
C PHE A 32 6.62 0.62 7.07
N PHE A 33 6.11 1.12 8.19
CA PHE A 33 6.55 2.40 8.77
C PHE A 33 8.03 2.40 9.17
N ALA A 34 8.59 1.25 9.51
CA ALA A 34 9.97 1.15 9.99
C ALA A 34 11.00 1.44 8.88
N GLY A 35 10.58 1.46 7.63
CA GLY A 35 11.48 1.69 6.49
C GLY A 35 11.72 3.15 6.15
N PHE A 36 11.12 4.10 6.88
CA PHE A 36 11.18 5.52 6.52
C PHE A 36 11.87 6.36 7.59
N ASP A 37 12.78 7.23 7.16
CA ASP A 37 13.39 8.24 8.03
C ASP A 37 12.60 9.55 8.02
N VAL A 38 11.84 9.79 6.96
CA VAL A 38 11.03 11.00 6.76
C VAL A 38 9.67 10.63 6.24
N LEU A 39 8.64 11.23 6.84
CA LEU A 39 7.27 11.17 6.36
C LEU A 39 6.78 12.61 6.12
N TYR A 40 5.58 12.75 5.61
CA TYR A 40 5.04 14.05 5.23
C TYR A 40 3.62 14.21 5.75
N TYR A 41 3.26 15.44 6.14
CA TYR A 41 1.90 15.76 6.59
C TYR A 41 0.96 16.11 5.45
N ASP A 42 1.47 16.13 4.21
CA ASP A 42 0.67 16.52 3.05
C ASP A 42 1.02 15.67 1.83
N ALA A 43 0.10 15.61 0.89
CA ALA A 43 0.25 14.80 -0.32
C ALA A 43 1.23 15.39 -1.35
N GLN A 44 1.69 16.62 -1.13
CA GLN A 44 2.62 17.31 -2.03
C GLN A 44 4.06 17.26 -1.51
N GLY A 45 4.28 16.72 -0.32
CA GLY A 45 5.61 16.64 0.28
C GLY A 45 6.19 17.96 0.75
N ARG A 46 5.33 18.93 1.07
CA ARG A 46 5.76 20.27 1.50
C ARG A 46 6.10 20.35 2.98
N ASN A 47 5.54 19.44 3.79
CA ASN A 47 5.69 19.44 5.23
C ASN A 47 6.35 18.15 5.71
N PRO A 48 7.67 18.03 5.53
CA PRO A 48 8.39 16.83 5.97
C PRO A 48 8.50 16.78 7.49
N VAL A 49 8.55 15.57 8.02
CA VAL A 49 8.78 15.33 9.44
C VAL A 49 9.71 14.13 9.59
N ARG A 50 10.71 14.28 10.46
CA ARG A 50 11.67 13.22 10.71
C ARG A 50 11.07 12.15 11.63
N VAL A 51 11.25 10.89 11.27
CA VAL A 51 10.80 9.76 12.07
C VAL A 51 11.92 9.36 13.02
N LEU A 52 11.71 9.54 14.32
CA LEU A 52 12.68 9.20 15.36
C LEU A 52 12.62 7.73 15.76
N GLY A 53 11.46 7.10 15.58
CA GLY A 53 11.28 5.70 15.86
C GLY A 53 9.93 5.22 15.38
N ALA A 54 9.86 3.94 15.07
CA ALA A 54 8.63 3.29 14.63
C ALA A 54 8.61 1.86 15.17
N ARG A 55 7.45 1.45 15.71
CA ARG A 55 7.23 0.08 16.15
C ARG A 55 5.78 -0.29 15.92
N THR A 56 5.48 -1.55 16.00
CA THR A 56 4.11 -2.04 15.79
C THR A 56 3.52 -2.52 17.10
N ASN A 57 2.21 -2.33 17.24
CA ASN A 57 1.44 -2.86 18.35
C ASN A 57 0.11 -3.37 17.80
N LYS A 58 -0.01 -4.68 17.65
CA LYS A 58 -1.16 -5.32 17.00
C LYS A 58 -1.30 -4.81 15.56
N ASN A 59 -2.40 -4.14 15.23
CA ASN A 59 -2.68 -3.67 13.87
C ASN A 59 -2.38 -2.18 13.66
N VAL A 60 -1.73 -1.53 14.63
CA VAL A 60 -1.40 -0.12 14.53
C VAL A 60 0.10 0.09 14.56
N ALA A 61 0.55 1.20 13.97
CA ALA A 61 1.93 1.65 14.09
C ALA A 61 2.03 2.67 15.22
N LEU A 62 3.13 2.61 15.95
CA LEU A 62 3.45 3.59 16.98
C LEU A 62 4.66 4.37 16.49
N LEU A 63 4.49 5.69 16.28
CA LEU A 63 5.52 6.55 15.71
C LEU A 63 5.98 7.61 16.70
N ARG A 64 7.29 7.86 16.68
CA ARG A 64 7.86 9.03 17.35
C ARG A 64 8.38 9.96 16.24
N LEU A 65 7.86 11.17 16.23
CA LEU A 65 8.20 12.18 15.22
C LEU A 65 8.93 13.34 15.86
N GLU A 66 9.86 13.93 15.11
CA GLU A 66 10.60 15.10 15.58
C GLU A 66 9.64 16.26 15.87
N GLY A 67 9.81 16.90 17.03
CA GLY A 67 8.96 17.99 17.45
C GLY A 67 7.68 17.56 18.18
N VAL A 68 7.42 16.26 18.28
CA VAL A 68 6.25 15.73 18.97
C VAL A 68 6.75 14.96 20.19
N ASP A 69 6.92 15.65 21.31
CA ASP A 69 7.54 15.12 22.53
C ASP A 69 6.62 15.16 23.75
N SER A 70 5.35 15.52 23.57
CA SER A 70 4.37 15.54 24.65
C SER A 70 3.04 15.01 24.15
N MET A 71 2.18 14.61 25.11
CA MET A 71 0.83 14.16 24.79
C MET A 71 0.02 15.27 24.14
N GLU A 72 0.21 16.53 24.56
CA GLU A 72 -0.50 17.67 23.98
C GLU A 72 -0.14 17.90 22.53
N ALA A 73 1.15 17.86 22.19
CA ALA A 73 1.62 18.00 20.82
C ALA A 73 1.10 16.84 19.95
N ALA A 74 1.07 15.63 20.48
CA ALA A 74 0.55 14.46 19.77
C ALA A 74 -0.95 14.56 19.52
N GLN A 75 -1.71 15.02 20.51
CA GLN A 75 -3.16 15.17 20.34
C GLN A 75 -3.53 16.22 19.30
N ALA A 76 -2.70 17.26 19.15
CA ALA A 76 -2.91 18.28 18.12
C ALA A 76 -2.80 17.71 16.70
N LEU A 77 -2.17 16.57 16.55
CA LEU A 77 -2.01 15.90 15.24
C LEU A 77 -3.07 14.85 14.96
N LYS A 78 -3.99 14.62 15.90
CA LYS A 78 -5.05 13.62 15.72
C LYS A 78 -5.87 13.91 14.47
N ALA A 79 -6.17 12.88 13.71
CA ALA A 79 -6.90 12.90 12.44
C ALA A 79 -6.07 13.39 11.24
N LYS A 80 -4.80 13.75 11.43
CA LYS A 80 -3.93 14.08 10.31
C LYS A 80 -3.51 12.82 9.57
N THR A 81 -3.43 12.92 8.25
CA THR A 81 -2.93 11.85 7.39
C THR A 81 -1.45 12.04 7.15
N LEU A 82 -0.71 10.94 7.21
CA LEU A 82 0.71 10.92 6.91
C LEU A 82 0.94 10.32 5.52
N PHE A 83 1.95 10.82 4.83
CA PHE A 83 2.31 10.40 3.49
C PHE A 83 3.78 9.99 3.44
N PHE A 84 4.12 9.10 2.52
CA PHE A 84 5.51 8.75 2.26
C PHE A 84 5.85 9.05 0.81
N ARG A 85 7.13 9.29 0.53
CA ARG A 85 7.62 9.44 -0.83
C ARG A 85 7.84 8.05 -1.41
N ARG A 86 7.22 7.79 -2.56
CA ARG A 86 7.32 6.49 -3.21
C ARG A 86 8.78 6.07 -3.45
N ALA A 87 9.64 7.02 -3.81
CA ALA A 87 11.06 6.75 -4.06
C ALA A 87 11.83 6.30 -2.82
N ASP A 88 11.35 6.62 -1.61
CA ASP A 88 11.98 6.24 -0.36
C ASP A 88 11.56 4.85 0.11
N ALA A 89 10.54 4.27 -0.50
CA ALA A 89 10.03 2.97 -0.11
C ALA A 89 10.90 1.85 -0.68
N ARG A 90 11.14 0.83 0.14
CA ARG A 90 11.88 -0.37 -0.27
C ARG A 90 10.93 -1.55 -0.27
N LEU A 91 10.52 -1.95 -1.46
CA LEU A 91 9.69 -3.14 -1.65
C LEU A 91 10.57 -4.31 -2.09
N GLU A 92 10.27 -5.49 -1.55
CA GLU A 92 10.90 -6.72 -2.03
C GLU A 92 10.48 -6.97 -3.46
N GLU A 93 11.32 -7.70 -4.21
CA GLU A 93 11.01 -8.08 -5.58
C GLU A 93 9.67 -8.84 -5.62
N GLY A 94 8.81 -8.46 -6.56
CA GLY A 94 7.49 -9.04 -6.70
C GLY A 94 6.41 -8.44 -5.79
N ARG A 95 6.77 -7.45 -4.99
CA ARG A 95 5.80 -6.74 -4.15
C ARG A 95 5.46 -5.38 -4.72
N TYR A 96 4.20 -4.98 -4.56
CA TYR A 96 3.67 -3.74 -5.13
C TYR A 96 2.75 -3.08 -4.12
N PHE A 97 2.63 -1.75 -4.22
CA PHE A 97 1.66 -1.02 -3.40
C PHE A 97 0.25 -1.33 -3.87
N ILE A 98 -0.64 -1.69 -2.96
CA ILE A 98 -2.04 -1.97 -3.30
C ILE A 98 -2.66 -0.79 -4.03
N ALA A 99 -2.40 0.44 -3.56
CA ALA A 99 -2.94 1.64 -4.19
C ALA A 99 -2.54 1.80 -5.66
N GLU A 100 -1.38 1.27 -6.05
CA GLU A 100 -0.91 1.34 -7.44
C GLU A 100 -1.46 0.20 -8.30
N LEU A 101 -1.82 -0.91 -7.68
CA LEU A 101 -2.38 -2.06 -8.39
C LEU A 101 -3.85 -1.84 -8.74
N LEU A 102 -4.60 -1.16 -7.88
CA LEU A 102 -6.02 -0.93 -8.10
C LEU A 102 -6.25 -0.12 -9.38
N GLY A 103 -7.11 -0.65 -10.25
CA GLY A 103 -7.40 -0.04 -11.55
C GLY A 103 -6.46 -0.45 -12.67
N CYS A 104 -5.40 -1.24 -12.40
CA CYS A 104 -4.54 -1.76 -13.45
C CYS A 104 -5.32 -2.70 -14.36
N GLU A 105 -5.07 -2.61 -15.66
CA GLU A 105 -5.68 -3.47 -16.67
C GLU A 105 -4.93 -4.81 -16.70
N VAL A 106 -5.68 -5.89 -16.78
CA VAL A 106 -5.14 -7.25 -16.77
C VAL A 106 -5.29 -7.88 -18.15
N PHE A 107 -4.16 -8.30 -18.72
CA PHE A 107 -4.08 -8.89 -20.06
C PHE A 107 -3.49 -10.29 -19.98
N ASP A 108 -3.74 -11.09 -21.02
CA ASP A 108 -3.12 -12.40 -21.13
C ASP A 108 -1.63 -12.26 -21.45
N ALA A 109 -0.79 -13.07 -20.78
CA ALA A 109 0.66 -13.00 -20.96
C ALA A 109 1.11 -13.49 -22.34
N GLU A 110 0.40 -14.46 -22.93
CA GLU A 110 0.72 -15.00 -24.24
C GLU A 110 0.01 -14.27 -25.36
N GLU A 111 -1.18 -13.73 -25.08
CA GLU A 111 -1.97 -12.97 -26.06
C GLU A 111 -2.21 -11.55 -25.54
N PRO A 112 -1.26 -10.63 -25.73
CA PRO A 112 -1.38 -9.27 -25.15
C PRO A 112 -2.61 -8.49 -25.61
N GLY A 113 -3.25 -8.90 -26.68
CA GLY A 113 -4.51 -8.28 -27.13
C GLY A 113 -5.74 -8.78 -26.38
N LEU A 114 -5.61 -9.84 -25.58
CA LEU A 114 -6.71 -10.39 -24.81
C LEU A 114 -6.73 -9.72 -23.42
N ARG A 115 -7.73 -8.89 -23.19
CA ARG A 115 -7.92 -8.22 -21.90
C ARG A 115 -8.95 -8.98 -21.07
N TYR A 116 -8.61 -9.26 -19.80
CA TYR A 116 -9.54 -9.89 -18.85
C TYR A 116 -10.41 -8.86 -18.13
N GLY A 117 -9.80 -7.79 -17.62
CA GLY A 117 -10.50 -6.80 -16.84
C GLY A 117 -9.56 -5.87 -16.09
N VAL A 118 -9.96 -5.43 -14.90
CA VAL A 118 -9.16 -4.55 -14.05
C VAL A 118 -9.06 -5.11 -12.64
N ILE A 119 -7.94 -4.81 -11.95
CA ILE A 119 -7.79 -5.17 -10.55
C ILE A 119 -8.70 -4.26 -9.72
N SER A 120 -9.68 -4.86 -9.04
CA SER A 120 -10.66 -4.13 -8.24
C SER A 120 -10.37 -4.15 -6.75
N ASP A 121 -9.61 -5.14 -6.29
CA ASP A 121 -9.26 -5.27 -4.88
C ASP A 121 -8.08 -6.21 -4.73
N VAL A 122 -7.45 -6.19 -3.55
CA VAL A 122 -6.34 -7.09 -3.20
C VAL A 122 -6.62 -7.64 -1.81
N SER A 123 -6.63 -8.95 -1.68
CA SER A 123 -6.76 -9.63 -0.39
C SER A 123 -5.40 -10.16 0.04
N GLN A 124 -5.03 -9.91 1.28
CA GLN A 124 -3.81 -10.43 1.86
C GLN A 124 -4.13 -11.67 2.66
N THR A 125 -3.62 -12.81 2.21
CA THR A 125 -3.77 -14.09 2.91
C THR A 125 -2.45 -14.44 3.59
N GLY A 126 -2.42 -15.50 4.38
CA GLY A 126 -1.19 -15.90 5.05
C GLY A 126 -0.09 -16.42 4.12
N ALA A 127 -0.43 -16.88 2.94
CA ALA A 127 0.53 -17.48 1.99
C ALA A 127 0.86 -16.54 0.83
N ASN A 128 -0.12 -16.18 0.04
CA ASN A 128 0.05 -15.30 -1.12
C ASN A 128 -1.04 -14.27 -1.14
N ASP A 129 -0.75 -13.10 -1.70
CA ASP A 129 -1.81 -12.14 -1.97
C ASP A 129 -2.73 -12.70 -3.06
N VAL A 130 -3.97 -12.24 -3.07
CA VAL A 130 -4.97 -12.62 -4.07
C VAL A 130 -5.49 -11.33 -4.69
N TRP A 131 -5.40 -11.24 -6.02
CA TRP A 131 -5.94 -10.11 -6.75
C TRP A 131 -7.37 -10.43 -7.20
N HIS A 132 -8.27 -9.48 -6.94
CA HIS A 132 -9.65 -9.55 -7.41
C HIS A 132 -9.72 -8.81 -8.73
N ILE A 133 -10.07 -9.52 -9.80
CA ILE A 133 -10.15 -8.93 -11.13
C ILE A 133 -11.62 -8.85 -11.53
N ARG A 134 -12.06 -7.61 -11.75
CA ARG A 134 -13.41 -7.39 -12.27
C ARG A 134 -13.35 -7.60 -13.77
N ILE A 135 -14.04 -8.64 -14.24
CA ILE A 135 -14.00 -9.08 -15.64
C ILE A 135 -14.84 -8.15 -16.52
N ASP A 136 -14.31 -7.81 -17.69
CA ASP A 136 -15.06 -7.10 -18.70
C ASP A 136 -16.26 -7.97 -19.11
N GLY A 137 -17.45 -7.41 -19.10
CA GLY A 137 -18.65 -8.16 -19.38
C GLY A 137 -19.36 -8.73 -18.16
N GLY A 138 -18.77 -8.63 -16.98
CA GLY A 138 -19.38 -9.00 -15.71
C GLY A 138 -18.66 -10.11 -14.98
N GLY A 139 -18.86 -10.12 -13.66
CA GLY A 139 -18.25 -11.11 -12.80
C GLY A 139 -16.89 -10.71 -12.25
N GLU A 140 -16.37 -11.56 -11.40
CA GLU A 140 -15.09 -11.36 -10.73
C GLU A 140 -14.31 -12.67 -10.74
N VAL A 141 -12.99 -12.56 -10.92
CA VAL A 141 -12.06 -13.70 -10.84
C VAL A 141 -11.02 -13.37 -9.79
N LEU A 142 -10.69 -14.36 -8.97
CA LEU A 142 -9.62 -14.25 -7.97
C LEU A 142 -8.41 -15.00 -8.48
N ILE A 143 -7.24 -14.33 -8.51
CA ILE A 143 -6.01 -14.98 -8.92
C ILE A 143 -4.96 -14.89 -7.81
N PRO A 144 -4.21 -15.96 -7.57
CA PRO A 144 -3.11 -15.91 -6.61
C PRO A 144 -1.92 -15.16 -7.21
N VAL A 145 -1.23 -14.38 -6.40
CA VAL A 145 -0.03 -13.64 -6.84
C VAL A 145 1.18 -14.56 -6.69
N ILE A 146 1.37 -15.42 -7.68
CA ILE A 146 2.48 -16.37 -7.75
C ILE A 146 3.13 -16.28 -9.12
N ASP A 147 4.38 -16.73 -9.24
CA ASP A 147 5.16 -16.62 -10.47
C ASP A 147 4.50 -17.32 -11.66
N ASP A 148 3.77 -18.40 -11.40
CA ASP A 148 3.10 -19.16 -12.48
C ASP A 148 1.89 -18.41 -13.06
N VAL A 149 1.37 -17.42 -12.36
CA VAL A 149 0.19 -16.66 -12.77
C VAL A 149 0.56 -15.23 -13.17
N VAL A 150 1.23 -14.48 -12.30
CA VAL A 150 1.59 -13.09 -12.57
C VAL A 150 2.93 -13.05 -13.28
N LYS A 151 2.92 -12.72 -14.58
CA LYS A 151 4.11 -12.78 -15.44
C LYS A 151 4.82 -11.44 -15.56
N ALA A 152 4.07 -10.33 -15.55
CA ALA A 152 4.64 -9.00 -15.64
C ALA A 152 3.70 -7.99 -14.99
N VAL A 153 4.27 -7.00 -14.33
CA VAL A 153 3.52 -5.91 -13.71
C VAL A 153 4.19 -4.60 -14.07
N ASP A 154 3.44 -3.69 -14.69
CA ASP A 154 3.92 -2.35 -15.02
C ASP A 154 2.91 -1.34 -14.46
N VAL A 155 3.16 -0.89 -13.22
CA VAL A 155 2.28 0.06 -12.55
C VAL A 155 2.35 1.45 -13.20
N ALA A 156 3.46 1.76 -13.88
CA ALA A 156 3.61 3.06 -14.56
C ALA A 156 2.63 3.22 -15.71
N THR A 157 2.38 2.15 -16.48
CA THR A 157 1.41 2.15 -17.58
C THR A 157 0.05 1.61 -17.15
N GLY A 158 -0.04 1.03 -15.96
CA GLY A 158 -1.27 0.44 -15.46
C GLY A 158 -1.62 -0.88 -16.14
N ARG A 159 -0.64 -1.66 -16.55
CA ARG A 159 -0.84 -2.92 -17.26
C ARG A 159 -0.20 -4.08 -16.53
N VAL A 160 -0.92 -5.20 -16.47
CA VAL A 160 -0.47 -6.42 -15.83
C VAL A 160 -0.69 -7.57 -16.81
N ALA A 161 0.30 -8.45 -16.96
CA ALA A 161 0.19 -9.63 -17.80
C ALA A 161 0.13 -10.89 -16.92
N VAL A 162 -0.88 -11.71 -17.13
CA VAL A 162 -1.09 -12.93 -16.35
C VAL A 162 -1.27 -14.15 -17.25
N ALA A 163 -0.85 -15.32 -16.73
CA ALA A 163 -1.19 -16.60 -17.32
C ALA A 163 -2.36 -17.17 -16.54
N MET A 164 -3.55 -17.15 -17.13
CA MET A 164 -4.75 -17.62 -16.44
C MET A 164 -4.71 -19.15 -16.34
N LEU A 165 -4.68 -19.65 -15.12
CA LEU A 165 -4.68 -21.09 -14.88
C LEU A 165 -6.05 -21.67 -15.16
N GLU A 166 -6.06 -22.94 -15.61
CA GLU A 166 -7.28 -23.67 -15.87
C GLU A 166 -8.16 -23.68 -14.60
N GLY A 167 -9.44 -23.38 -14.79
CA GLY A 167 -10.42 -23.33 -13.70
C GLY A 167 -10.58 -21.98 -13.03
N LEU A 168 -9.68 -21.03 -13.25
CA LEU A 168 -9.78 -19.70 -12.60
C LEU A 168 -10.88 -18.84 -13.23
N MET A 169 -11.20 -19.05 -14.49
CA MET A 169 -12.20 -18.27 -15.24
C MET A 169 -13.57 -18.94 -15.33
N GLU A 170 -13.82 -19.96 -14.57
CA GLU A 170 -15.12 -20.65 -14.60
C GLU A 170 -16.20 -19.94 -13.82
#